data_2c3f3e290504dbb525e4884790055230
#
_entry.id   2c3f3e290504dbb525e4884790055230
#
_cell.length_a   1.000
_cell.length_b   1.000
_cell.length_c   1.000
_cell.angle_alpha   90.00
_cell.angle_beta   90.00
_cell.angle_gamma   90.00
#
_symmetry.space_group_name_H-M   'P 1'
#
loop_
_entity.id
_entity.type
_entity.pdbx_description
1 polymer ?
#
loop_
_entity_poly.entity_id
_entity_poly.type
_entity_poly.pdbx_seq_one_letter_code
_entity_poly.pdbx_strand_id
1 'polypeptide(L)'
;MTQSLAGSTALVTGASRGIGRATALALARAGAHIVAVARTVGALEEIDDAARAAGSSATLVPLDMRDYPGLYRLAAALNERYQRLDVLVGNAAIVGQRSPLDHIDPQNWDEAMAVNVTANWHLIRAMDALLKRAGAGRAVFVTSGAATHARAYSGVYSVSKAALNVLARIYASETETTPIRVNLFNPGPTRTRMRAQIMPGEDPMTLPTPEDVAEKIVPLCLPSCSETGKLYDYRAGRFLDFPQPS
;
A
#
# COMPACT_ATOMS: atom_id res chain seq x y z
N MET A 1 -20.52 8.31 10.89
CA MET A 1 -19.20 8.81 10.43
C MET A 1 -19.42 9.64 9.19
N THR A 2 -18.94 10.87 9.15
CA THR A 2 -18.98 11.71 7.95
C THR A 2 -18.19 11.02 6.84
N GLN A 3 -18.77 10.88 5.65
CA GLN A 3 -18.12 10.31 4.46
C GLN A 3 -17.05 11.30 3.94
N SER A 4 -15.89 11.30 4.58
CA SER A 4 -14.80 12.27 4.36
C SER A 4 -14.06 12.09 3.02
N LEU A 5 -14.30 10.97 2.32
CA LEU A 5 -13.79 10.66 0.98
C LEU A 5 -14.91 10.52 -0.07
N ALA A 6 -16.10 11.08 0.20
CA ALA A 6 -17.20 11.08 -0.76
C ALA A 6 -16.76 11.72 -2.09
N GLY A 7 -17.03 11.04 -3.21
CA GLY A 7 -16.63 11.48 -4.54
C GLY A 7 -15.12 11.31 -4.87
N SER A 8 -14.35 10.70 -3.98
CA SER A 8 -12.94 10.36 -4.21
C SER A 8 -12.78 8.97 -4.83
N THR A 9 -11.73 8.77 -5.61
CA THR A 9 -11.32 7.47 -6.15
C THR A 9 -10.03 7.02 -5.47
N ALA A 10 -10.04 5.80 -4.89
CA ALA A 10 -8.92 5.22 -4.17
C ALA A 10 -8.47 3.91 -4.81
N LEU A 11 -7.21 3.83 -5.26
CA LEU A 11 -6.58 2.62 -5.75
C LEU A 11 -5.83 1.91 -4.63
N VAL A 12 -6.15 0.63 -4.42
CA VAL A 12 -5.48 -0.21 -3.40
C VAL A 12 -4.90 -1.46 -4.07
N THR A 13 -3.59 -1.65 -3.97
CA THR A 13 -2.92 -2.86 -4.48
C THR A 13 -2.85 -3.96 -3.42
N GLY A 14 -2.91 -5.24 -3.85
CA GLY A 14 -2.97 -6.37 -2.92
C GLY A 14 -4.26 -6.39 -2.13
N ALA A 15 -5.36 -5.93 -2.74
CA ALA A 15 -6.66 -5.75 -2.09
C ALA A 15 -7.39 -7.05 -1.74
N SER A 16 -6.93 -8.23 -2.21
CA SER A 16 -7.65 -9.50 -2.04
C SER A 16 -7.68 -10.04 -0.60
N ARG A 17 -6.81 -9.59 0.29
CA ARG A 17 -6.70 -10.10 1.67
C ARG A 17 -5.92 -9.19 2.60
N GLY A 18 -5.98 -9.49 3.91
CA GLY A 18 -5.17 -8.84 4.95
C GLY A 18 -5.34 -7.33 4.97
N ILE A 19 -4.26 -6.61 5.17
CA ILE A 19 -4.25 -5.15 5.32
C ILE A 19 -4.83 -4.46 4.08
N GLY A 20 -4.51 -4.93 2.87
CA GLY A 20 -5.02 -4.33 1.62
C GLY A 20 -6.55 -4.44 1.51
N ARG A 21 -7.13 -5.61 1.82
CA ARG A 21 -8.60 -5.79 1.84
C ARG A 21 -9.25 -4.90 2.90
N ALA A 22 -8.73 -4.92 4.11
CA ALA A 22 -9.26 -4.10 5.20
C ALA A 22 -9.17 -2.61 4.88
N THR A 23 -8.06 -2.15 4.27
CA THR A 23 -7.89 -0.76 3.83
C THR A 23 -8.89 -0.38 2.73
N ALA A 24 -9.08 -1.23 1.72
CA ALA A 24 -10.07 -0.99 0.67
C ALA A 24 -11.47 -0.79 1.27
N LEU A 25 -11.88 -1.66 2.20
CA LEU A 25 -13.18 -1.57 2.86
C LEU A 25 -13.29 -0.37 3.81
N ALA A 26 -12.21 -0.01 4.51
CA ALA A 26 -12.21 1.18 5.36
C ALA A 26 -12.35 2.47 4.55
N LEU A 27 -11.66 2.56 3.39
CA LEU A 27 -11.80 3.68 2.45
C LEU A 27 -13.20 3.72 1.80
N ALA A 28 -13.80 2.56 1.49
CA ALA A 28 -15.18 2.47 1.01
C ALA A 28 -16.17 3.00 2.06
N ARG A 29 -16.03 2.61 3.33
CA ARG A 29 -16.83 3.17 4.43
C ARG A 29 -16.66 4.68 4.61
N ALA A 30 -15.48 5.21 4.27
CA ALA A 30 -15.24 6.65 4.25
C ALA A 30 -15.82 7.35 3.01
N GLY A 31 -16.44 6.61 2.08
CA GLY A 31 -17.17 7.14 0.92
C GLY A 31 -16.38 7.12 -0.40
N ALA A 32 -15.17 6.56 -0.43
CA ALA A 32 -14.38 6.49 -1.66
C ALA A 32 -14.89 5.38 -2.59
N HIS A 33 -14.89 5.63 -3.91
CA HIS A 33 -14.92 4.58 -4.91
C HIS A 33 -13.60 3.81 -4.91
N ILE A 34 -13.64 2.48 -4.82
CA ILE A 34 -12.46 1.65 -4.68
C ILE A 34 -12.03 1.05 -6.03
N VAL A 35 -10.79 1.26 -6.41
CA VAL A 35 -10.12 0.50 -7.49
C VAL A 35 -9.28 -0.59 -6.83
N ALA A 36 -9.84 -1.78 -6.76
CA ALA A 36 -9.24 -2.92 -6.05
C ALA A 36 -8.37 -3.73 -7.00
N VAL A 37 -7.04 -3.71 -6.78
CA VAL A 37 -6.08 -4.43 -7.62
C VAL A 37 -5.57 -5.67 -6.89
N ALA A 38 -5.78 -6.86 -7.48
CA ALA A 38 -5.24 -8.12 -6.99
C ALA A 38 -5.25 -9.18 -8.11
N ARG A 39 -4.60 -10.32 -7.88
CA ARG A 39 -4.54 -11.42 -8.87
C ARG A 39 -5.77 -12.31 -8.87
N THR A 40 -6.46 -12.42 -7.74
CA THR A 40 -7.54 -13.40 -7.51
C THR A 40 -8.90 -12.74 -7.69
N VAL A 41 -9.64 -13.14 -8.71
CA VAL A 41 -10.95 -12.55 -9.08
C VAL A 41 -11.98 -12.74 -7.96
N GLY A 42 -12.22 -13.94 -7.47
CA GLY A 42 -13.26 -14.20 -6.46
C GLY A 42 -13.07 -13.37 -5.17
N ALA A 43 -11.82 -13.16 -4.73
CA ALA A 43 -11.56 -12.31 -3.56
C ALA A 43 -11.79 -10.81 -3.85
N LEU A 44 -11.78 -10.38 -5.11
CA LEU A 44 -12.16 -9.03 -5.51
C LEU A 44 -13.69 -8.85 -5.53
N GLU A 45 -14.44 -9.88 -5.93
CA GLU A 45 -15.91 -9.86 -5.92
C GLU A 45 -16.46 -9.63 -4.50
N GLU A 46 -15.87 -10.28 -3.49
CA GLU A 46 -16.19 -10.02 -2.07
C GLU A 46 -15.98 -8.55 -1.66
N ILE A 47 -15.01 -7.86 -2.29
CA ILE A 47 -14.78 -6.42 -2.01
C ILE A 47 -15.89 -5.58 -2.61
N ASP A 48 -16.36 -5.88 -3.81
CA ASP A 48 -17.45 -5.14 -4.45
C ASP A 48 -18.73 -5.26 -3.62
N ASP A 49 -19.09 -6.47 -3.21
CA ASP A 49 -20.25 -6.71 -2.35
C ASP A 49 -20.15 -5.95 -1.03
N ALA A 50 -18.99 -5.99 -0.38
CA ALA A 50 -18.79 -5.29 0.88
C ALA A 50 -18.72 -3.76 0.71
N ALA A 51 -18.20 -3.25 -0.41
CA ALA A 51 -18.22 -1.81 -0.71
C ALA A 51 -19.64 -1.32 -0.95
N ARG A 52 -20.46 -2.09 -1.68
CA ARG A 52 -21.89 -1.79 -1.88
C ARG A 52 -22.67 -1.79 -0.57
N ALA A 53 -22.41 -2.77 0.30
CA ALA A 53 -23.02 -2.81 1.63
C ALA A 53 -22.62 -1.61 2.50
N ALA A 54 -21.47 -1.01 2.25
CA ALA A 54 -21.00 0.23 2.90
C ALA A 54 -21.54 1.51 2.24
N GLY A 55 -22.37 1.41 1.19
CA GLY A 55 -22.91 2.57 0.45
C GLY A 55 -21.92 3.19 -0.54
N SER A 56 -20.89 2.44 -0.95
CA SER A 56 -19.90 2.83 -1.95
C SER A 56 -19.92 1.86 -3.15
N SER A 57 -18.85 1.81 -3.94
CA SER A 57 -18.71 0.92 -5.09
C SER A 57 -17.24 0.56 -5.33
N ALA A 58 -17.00 -0.52 -6.07
CA ALA A 58 -15.66 -0.91 -6.45
C ALA A 58 -15.53 -1.20 -7.95
N THR A 59 -14.34 -0.95 -8.48
CA THR A 59 -13.86 -1.42 -9.78
C THR A 59 -12.83 -2.52 -9.50
N LEU A 60 -13.11 -3.73 -9.97
CA LEU A 60 -12.26 -4.88 -9.74
C LEU A 60 -11.25 -5.00 -10.86
N VAL A 61 -9.96 -5.04 -10.52
CA VAL A 61 -8.85 -5.09 -11.48
C VAL A 61 -8.00 -6.33 -11.21
N PRO A 62 -8.28 -7.45 -11.91
CA PRO A 62 -7.43 -8.62 -11.88
C PRO A 62 -6.09 -8.32 -12.57
N LEU A 63 -5.03 -8.08 -11.78
CA LEU A 63 -3.73 -7.70 -12.30
C LEU A 63 -2.60 -8.24 -11.42
N ASP A 64 -1.57 -8.84 -12.05
CA ASP A 64 -0.31 -9.13 -11.37
C ASP A 64 0.52 -7.84 -11.34
N MET A 65 1.08 -7.53 -10.18
CA MET A 65 1.93 -6.34 -10.01
C MET A 65 3.20 -6.36 -10.89
N ARG A 66 3.57 -7.52 -11.45
CA ARG A 66 4.67 -7.68 -12.40
C ARG A 66 4.27 -7.43 -13.86
N ASP A 67 2.97 -7.33 -14.17
CA ASP A 67 2.50 -6.84 -15.47
C ASP A 67 2.58 -5.31 -15.50
N TYR A 68 3.80 -4.79 -15.65
CA TYR A 68 4.04 -3.34 -15.70
C TYR A 68 3.28 -2.65 -16.84
N PRO A 69 3.21 -3.20 -18.07
CA PRO A 69 2.33 -2.65 -19.11
C PRO A 69 0.86 -2.59 -18.66
N GLY A 70 0.40 -3.57 -17.89
CA GLY A 70 -0.94 -3.60 -17.30
C GLY A 70 -1.20 -2.43 -16.34
N LEU A 71 -0.20 -2.01 -15.57
CA LEU A 71 -0.31 -0.83 -14.69
C LEU A 71 -0.50 0.46 -15.51
N TYR A 72 0.15 0.60 -16.66
CA TYR A 72 -0.05 1.76 -17.54
C TYR A 72 -1.41 1.72 -18.25
N ARG A 73 -1.89 0.53 -18.65
CA ARG A 73 -3.27 0.37 -19.17
C ARG A 73 -4.31 0.74 -18.12
N LEU A 74 -4.10 0.34 -16.87
CA LEU A 74 -4.95 0.74 -15.74
C LEU A 74 -4.95 2.26 -15.57
N ALA A 75 -3.81 2.92 -15.59
CA ALA A 75 -3.74 4.39 -15.48
C ALA A 75 -4.49 5.08 -16.62
N ALA A 76 -4.38 4.58 -17.86
CA ALA A 76 -5.13 5.10 -19.00
C ALA A 76 -6.64 4.95 -18.81
N ALA A 77 -7.12 3.78 -18.36
CA ALA A 77 -8.54 3.55 -18.07
C ALA A 77 -9.06 4.44 -16.92
N LEU A 78 -8.25 4.65 -15.87
CA LEU A 78 -8.61 5.57 -14.78
C LEU A 78 -8.67 7.02 -15.26
N ASN A 79 -7.75 7.42 -16.16
CA ASN A 79 -7.76 8.73 -16.76
C ASN A 79 -9.03 8.97 -17.61
N GLU A 80 -9.41 7.99 -18.42
CA GLU A 80 -10.62 8.07 -19.24
C GLU A 80 -11.89 8.17 -18.39
N ARG A 81 -11.98 7.34 -17.34
CA ARG A 81 -13.21 7.19 -16.56
C ARG A 81 -13.37 8.23 -15.44
N TYR A 82 -12.28 8.55 -14.73
CA TYR A 82 -12.31 9.39 -13.51
C TYR A 82 -11.51 10.67 -13.64
N GLN A 83 -10.61 10.78 -14.64
CA GLN A 83 -9.74 11.94 -14.94
C GLN A 83 -8.74 12.28 -13.83
N ARG A 84 -8.89 11.71 -12.63
CA ARG A 84 -8.03 11.90 -11.45
C ARG A 84 -7.96 10.62 -10.61
N LEU A 85 -7.01 10.58 -9.70
CA LEU A 85 -6.90 9.60 -8.64
C LEU A 85 -6.65 10.34 -7.33
N ASP A 86 -7.52 10.19 -6.34
CA ASP A 86 -7.40 10.93 -5.08
C ASP A 86 -6.49 10.20 -4.09
N VAL A 87 -6.52 8.86 -4.06
CA VAL A 87 -5.74 8.04 -3.13
C VAL A 87 -5.07 6.88 -3.85
N LEU A 88 -3.77 6.70 -3.60
CA LEU A 88 -2.99 5.52 -3.99
C LEU A 88 -2.48 4.80 -2.75
N VAL A 89 -2.83 3.52 -2.58
CA VAL A 89 -2.28 2.67 -1.52
C VAL A 89 -1.44 1.55 -2.14
N GLY A 90 -0.12 1.69 -2.08
CA GLY A 90 0.87 0.70 -2.48
C GLY A 90 1.08 -0.34 -1.38
N ASN A 91 0.19 -1.35 -1.32
CA ASN A 91 0.20 -2.36 -0.26
C ASN A 91 0.68 -3.75 -0.73
N ALA A 92 0.53 -4.09 -2.01
CA ALA A 92 0.94 -5.40 -2.52
C ALA A 92 2.42 -5.70 -2.20
N ALA A 93 2.67 -6.87 -1.62
CA ALA A 93 4.01 -7.33 -1.30
C ALA A 93 4.08 -8.85 -1.15
N ILE A 94 5.27 -9.39 -1.30
CA ILE A 94 5.62 -10.76 -0.94
C ILE A 94 6.82 -10.78 0.00
N VAL A 95 6.92 -11.82 0.83
CA VAL A 95 8.02 -11.96 1.81
C VAL A 95 9.31 -12.43 1.11
N GLY A 96 9.17 -13.25 0.07
CA GLY A 96 10.29 -13.97 -0.52
C GLY A 96 10.82 -15.09 0.37
N GLN A 97 11.97 -15.62 0.01
CA GLN A 97 12.63 -16.70 0.73
C GLN A 97 13.28 -16.19 2.02
N ARG A 98 13.12 -16.95 3.09
CA ARG A 98 13.80 -16.72 4.38
C ARG A 98 14.96 -17.69 4.51
N SER A 99 16.17 -17.21 4.29
CA SER A 99 17.41 -17.97 4.35
C SER A 99 18.62 -17.06 4.62
N PRO A 100 19.82 -17.59 4.89
CA PRO A 100 21.06 -16.81 4.79
C PRO A 100 21.15 -16.10 3.44
N LEU A 101 21.81 -14.95 3.38
CA LEU A 101 21.88 -14.11 2.16
C LEU A 101 22.51 -14.87 0.97
N ASP A 102 23.55 -15.63 1.23
CA ASP A 102 24.28 -16.44 0.24
C ASP A 102 23.49 -17.66 -0.28
N HIS A 103 22.38 -18.01 0.39
CA HIS A 103 21.50 -19.12 0.02
C HIS A 103 20.16 -18.66 -0.57
N ILE A 104 19.96 -17.36 -0.76
CA ILE A 104 18.73 -16.85 -1.42
C ILE A 104 18.79 -17.20 -2.90
N ASP A 105 17.76 -17.91 -3.39
CA ASP A 105 17.59 -18.18 -4.80
C ASP A 105 17.46 -16.86 -5.58
N PRO A 106 18.29 -16.65 -6.64
CA PRO A 106 18.21 -15.43 -7.45
C PRO A 106 16.81 -15.12 -8.00
N GLN A 107 16.07 -16.14 -8.42
CA GLN A 107 14.69 -15.95 -8.91
C GLN A 107 13.77 -15.42 -7.80
N ASN A 108 13.94 -15.90 -6.58
CA ASN A 108 13.16 -15.46 -5.43
C ASN A 108 13.50 -14.02 -5.03
N TRP A 109 14.78 -13.65 -5.16
CA TRP A 109 15.24 -12.27 -4.99
C TRP A 109 14.58 -11.35 -6.02
N ASP A 110 14.70 -11.71 -7.31
CA ASP A 110 14.15 -10.90 -8.41
C ASP A 110 12.64 -10.74 -8.30
N GLU A 111 11.91 -11.80 -7.95
CA GLU A 111 10.47 -11.73 -7.77
C GLU A 111 10.07 -10.78 -6.61
N ALA A 112 10.78 -10.83 -5.49
CA ALA A 112 10.49 -9.96 -4.36
C ALA A 112 10.80 -8.49 -4.70
N MET A 113 11.91 -8.21 -5.36
CA MET A 113 12.24 -6.87 -5.83
C MET A 113 11.25 -6.37 -6.88
N ALA A 114 10.84 -7.23 -7.82
CA ALA A 114 9.86 -6.90 -8.84
C ALA A 114 8.51 -6.46 -8.25
N VAL A 115 7.99 -7.21 -7.25
CA VAL A 115 6.70 -6.91 -6.62
C VAL A 115 6.80 -5.76 -5.61
N ASN A 116 7.80 -5.79 -4.72
CA ASN A 116 7.85 -4.88 -3.58
C ASN A 116 8.41 -3.50 -3.93
N VAL A 117 9.26 -3.41 -4.94
CA VAL A 117 9.97 -2.16 -5.32
C VAL A 117 9.61 -1.71 -6.73
N THR A 118 9.93 -2.51 -7.74
CA THR A 118 9.80 -2.10 -9.15
C THR A 118 8.34 -1.82 -9.51
N ALA A 119 7.40 -2.63 -9.04
CA ALA A 119 5.97 -2.39 -9.27
C ALA A 119 5.49 -1.08 -8.62
N ASN A 120 5.99 -0.71 -7.44
CA ASN A 120 5.64 0.56 -6.82
C ASN A 120 6.24 1.76 -7.57
N TRP A 121 7.45 1.63 -8.13
CA TRP A 121 8.00 2.65 -9.03
C TRP A 121 7.12 2.82 -10.28
N HIS A 122 6.69 1.72 -10.92
CA HIS A 122 5.76 1.79 -12.06
C HIS A 122 4.41 2.40 -11.67
N LEU A 123 3.89 2.11 -10.47
CA LEU A 123 2.67 2.75 -9.95
C LEU A 123 2.84 4.26 -9.81
N ILE A 124 3.92 4.72 -9.20
CA ILE A 124 4.24 6.15 -9.10
C ILE A 124 4.25 6.78 -10.49
N ARG A 125 5.02 6.21 -11.40
CA ARG A 125 5.15 6.72 -12.77
C ARG A 125 3.82 6.76 -13.53
N ALA A 126 2.97 5.75 -13.36
CA ALA A 126 1.68 5.65 -14.05
C ALA A 126 0.61 6.58 -13.44
N MET A 127 0.64 6.79 -12.13
CA MET A 127 -0.45 7.46 -11.39
C MET A 127 -0.13 8.93 -11.02
N ASP A 128 1.12 9.40 -11.14
CA ASP A 128 1.53 10.74 -10.73
C ASP A 128 0.66 11.86 -11.33
N ALA A 129 0.44 11.82 -12.65
CA ALA A 129 -0.39 12.82 -13.31
C ALA A 129 -1.85 12.82 -12.84
N LEU A 130 -2.40 11.64 -12.48
CA LEU A 130 -3.74 11.50 -11.94
C LEU A 130 -3.83 12.03 -10.51
N LEU A 131 -2.81 11.75 -9.68
CA LEU A 131 -2.71 12.26 -8.31
C LEU A 131 -2.57 13.78 -8.28
N LYS A 132 -1.80 14.37 -9.20
CA LYS A 132 -1.67 15.84 -9.34
C LYS A 132 -3.01 16.50 -9.66
N ARG A 133 -3.83 15.87 -10.50
CA ARG A 133 -5.15 16.40 -10.87
C ARG A 133 -6.22 16.29 -9.78
N ALA A 134 -5.99 15.51 -8.75
CA ALA A 134 -6.92 15.39 -7.61
C ALA A 134 -6.98 16.66 -6.75
N GLY A 135 -6.02 17.58 -6.87
CA GLY A 135 -5.94 18.78 -6.03
C GLY A 135 -5.55 18.51 -4.56
N ALA A 136 -5.66 17.27 -4.10
CA ALA A 136 -5.23 16.80 -2.78
C ALA A 136 -4.87 15.31 -2.84
N GLY A 137 -3.99 14.91 -3.78
CA GLY A 137 -3.56 13.52 -3.97
C GLY A 137 -2.85 12.95 -2.73
N ARG A 138 -3.17 11.72 -2.36
CA ARG A 138 -2.53 11.01 -1.25
C ARG A 138 -1.94 9.69 -1.73
N ALA A 139 -0.66 9.48 -1.46
CA ALA A 139 0.02 8.21 -1.74
C ALA A 139 0.55 7.62 -0.43
N VAL A 140 0.11 6.41 -0.11
CA VAL A 140 0.52 5.69 1.10
C VAL A 140 1.15 4.37 0.69
N PHE A 141 2.41 4.15 1.05
CA PHE A 141 3.12 2.89 0.78
C PHE A 141 3.26 2.08 2.07
N VAL A 142 2.72 0.87 2.08
CA VAL A 142 2.80 -0.02 3.23
C VAL A 142 4.18 -0.66 3.30
N THR A 143 4.96 -0.24 4.29
CA THR A 143 6.31 -0.73 4.57
C THR A 143 6.30 -1.76 5.71
N SER A 144 7.39 -1.89 6.42
CA SER A 144 7.57 -2.82 7.55
C SER A 144 8.71 -2.37 8.44
N GLY A 145 8.66 -2.68 9.74
CA GLY A 145 9.81 -2.57 10.63
C GLY A 145 11.03 -3.41 10.16
N ALA A 146 10.83 -4.39 9.29
CA ALA A 146 11.92 -5.14 8.67
C ALA A 146 12.85 -4.24 7.83
N ALA A 147 12.37 -3.10 7.35
CA ALA A 147 13.18 -2.13 6.61
C ALA A 147 14.34 -1.53 7.43
N THR A 148 14.24 -1.56 8.75
CA THR A 148 15.23 -0.96 9.67
C THR A 148 15.90 -1.97 10.58
N HIS A 149 15.24 -3.09 10.89
CA HIS A 149 15.74 -4.05 11.90
C HIS A 149 16.85 -4.99 11.41
N ALA A 150 17.03 -5.15 10.10
CA ALA A 150 18.10 -5.95 9.47
C ALA A 150 18.32 -7.32 10.15
N ARG A 151 17.24 -8.05 10.46
CA ARG A 151 17.34 -9.35 11.15
C ARG A 151 17.88 -10.43 10.22
N ALA A 152 18.68 -11.34 10.78
CA ALA A 152 19.11 -12.54 10.05
C ALA A 152 17.92 -13.28 9.41
N TYR A 153 18.16 -13.87 8.25
CA TYR A 153 17.18 -14.64 7.46
C TYR A 153 15.99 -13.86 6.90
N SER A 154 16.01 -12.53 6.96
CA SER A 154 14.96 -11.67 6.36
C SER A 154 15.48 -10.86 5.17
N GLY A 155 16.59 -11.28 4.55
CA GLY A 155 17.39 -10.50 3.61
C GLY A 155 16.56 -9.81 2.51
N VAL A 156 15.97 -10.57 1.59
CA VAL A 156 15.28 -9.98 0.42
C VAL A 156 14.09 -9.11 0.83
N TYR A 157 13.31 -9.52 1.84
CA TYR A 157 12.18 -8.72 2.31
C TYR A 157 12.64 -7.40 2.93
N SER A 158 13.62 -7.46 3.83
CA SER A 158 14.17 -6.27 4.50
C SER A 158 14.77 -5.29 3.50
N VAL A 159 15.57 -5.77 2.55
CA VAL A 159 16.17 -4.96 1.50
C VAL A 159 15.09 -4.31 0.64
N SER A 160 14.08 -5.06 0.20
CA SER A 160 13.00 -4.52 -0.62
C SER A 160 12.16 -3.47 0.12
N LYS A 161 11.90 -3.64 1.41
CA LYS A 161 11.15 -2.64 2.20
C LYS A 161 12.00 -1.39 2.53
N ALA A 162 13.32 -1.55 2.72
CA ALA A 162 14.23 -0.42 2.83
C ALA A 162 14.30 0.38 1.51
N ALA A 163 14.39 -0.32 0.37
CA ALA A 163 14.35 0.31 -0.94
C ALA A 163 13.02 1.05 -1.19
N LEU A 164 11.87 0.45 -0.80
CA LEU A 164 10.58 1.11 -0.87
C LEU A 164 10.52 2.38 0.00
N ASN A 165 11.13 2.36 1.20
CA ASN A 165 11.21 3.55 2.05
C ASN A 165 11.94 4.70 1.34
N VAL A 166 13.07 4.41 0.69
CA VAL A 166 13.83 5.41 -0.05
C VAL A 166 13.04 5.90 -1.27
N LEU A 167 12.44 4.98 -2.04
CA LEU A 167 11.62 5.31 -3.20
C LEU A 167 10.48 6.28 -2.87
N ALA A 168 9.72 5.98 -1.81
CA ALA A 168 8.61 6.82 -1.38
C ALA A 168 9.07 8.21 -0.87
N ARG A 169 10.22 8.28 -0.20
CA ARG A 169 10.80 9.55 0.26
C ARG A 169 11.30 10.42 -0.90
N ILE A 170 11.91 9.82 -1.91
CA ILE A 170 12.30 10.54 -3.15
C ILE A 170 11.04 11.12 -3.80
N TYR A 171 9.99 10.32 -3.95
CA TYR A 171 8.74 10.80 -4.55
C TYR A 171 8.08 11.89 -3.70
N ALA A 172 8.12 11.80 -2.38
CA ALA A 172 7.66 12.86 -1.49
C ALA A 172 8.41 14.19 -1.70
N SER A 173 9.73 14.12 -1.83
CA SER A 173 10.57 15.31 -2.08
C SER A 173 10.32 15.92 -3.47
N GLU A 174 10.18 15.07 -4.50
CA GLU A 174 9.87 15.51 -5.87
C GLU A 174 8.48 16.18 -6.00
N THR A 175 7.56 15.82 -5.10
CA THR A 175 6.18 16.34 -5.11
C THR A 175 5.90 17.40 -4.04
N GLU A 176 6.92 17.89 -3.33
CA GLU A 176 6.77 18.83 -2.21
C GLU A 176 5.99 20.10 -2.59
N THR A 177 6.24 20.64 -3.79
CA THR A 177 5.57 21.84 -4.32
C THR A 177 4.23 21.57 -5.01
N THR A 178 3.78 20.31 -5.01
CA THR A 178 2.52 19.88 -5.59
C THR A 178 1.46 19.62 -4.51
N PRO A 179 0.18 19.42 -4.87
CA PRO A 179 -0.85 19.05 -3.91
C PRO A 179 -0.73 17.60 -3.38
N ILE A 180 0.21 16.79 -3.87
CA ILE A 180 0.40 15.41 -3.44
C ILE A 180 1.08 15.37 -2.06
N ARG A 181 0.62 14.44 -1.21
CA ARG A 181 1.34 14.05 0.03
C ARG A 181 1.62 12.56 -0.02
N VAL A 182 2.88 12.22 0.23
CA VAL A 182 3.40 10.84 0.12
C VAL A 182 3.92 10.41 1.47
N ASN A 183 3.37 9.32 2.02
CA ASN A 183 3.81 8.79 3.30
C ASN A 183 4.00 7.28 3.26
N LEU A 184 4.77 6.79 4.20
CA LEU A 184 4.96 5.39 4.49
C LEU A 184 4.12 5.00 5.70
N PHE A 185 3.64 3.76 5.70
CA PHE A 185 2.90 3.20 6.83
C PHE A 185 3.56 1.89 7.28
N ASN A 186 4.03 1.83 8.54
CA ASN A 186 4.49 0.60 9.18
C ASN A 186 3.36 -0.02 10.01
N PRO A 187 2.75 -1.14 9.58
CA PRO A 187 1.66 -1.77 10.31
C PRO A 187 2.10 -2.49 11.58
N GLY A 188 3.40 -2.73 11.75
CA GLY A 188 3.88 -3.66 12.76
C GLY A 188 3.44 -5.11 12.50
N PRO A 189 3.61 -6.03 13.46
CA PRO A 189 3.02 -7.36 13.43
C PRO A 189 1.50 -7.28 13.41
N THR A 190 0.87 -7.84 12.38
CA THR A 190 -0.58 -7.80 12.15
C THR A 190 -1.08 -9.22 11.88
N ARG A 191 -2.26 -9.58 12.34
CA ARG A 191 -2.92 -10.89 12.16
C ARG A 191 -3.25 -11.14 10.69
N THR A 192 -2.26 -11.60 9.93
CA THR A 192 -2.38 -11.88 8.50
C THR A 192 -1.81 -13.24 8.16
N ARG A 193 -2.21 -13.80 7.00
CA ARG A 193 -1.60 -15.02 6.46
C ARG A 193 -0.08 -14.84 6.26
N MET A 194 0.37 -13.67 5.83
CA MET A 194 1.79 -13.36 5.69
C MET A 194 2.52 -13.47 7.04
N ARG A 195 1.93 -12.94 8.11
CA ARG A 195 2.53 -13.01 9.46
C ARG A 195 2.61 -14.44 9.95
N ALA A 196 1.57 -15.23 9.78
CA ALA A 196 1.57 -16.65 10.17
C ALA A 196 2.65 -17.47 9.43
N GLN A 197 2.95 -17.14 8.17
CA GLN A 197 4.05 -17.76 7.42
C GLN A 197 5.44 -17.36 7.97
N ILE A 198 5.59 -16.12 8.45
CA ILE A 198 6.86 -15.61 8.98
C ILE A 198 7.11 -16.10 10.41
N MET A 199 6.07 -16.18 11.21
CA MET A 199 6.12 -16.51 12.65
C MET A 199 5.05 -17.55 13.01
N PRO A 200 5.22 -18.82 12.57
CA PRO A 200 4.19 -19.87 12.73
C PRO A 200 3.88 -20.25 14.17
N GLY A 201 4.77 -19.93 15.13
CA GLY A 201 4.56 -20.18 16.56
C GLY A 201 3.98 -19.01 17.34
N GLU A 202 3.67 -17.88 16.67
CA GLU A 202 3.10 -16.71 17.36
C GLU A 202 1.58 -16.85 17.48
N ASP A 203 1.04 -16.58 18.68
CA ASP A 203 -0.40 -16.56 18.87
C ASP A 203 -1.03 -15.38 18.09
N PRO A 204 -1.84 -15.63 17.05
CA PRO A 204 -2.43 -14.58 16.24
C PRO A 204 -3.41 -13.71 17.02
N MET A 205 -3.94 -14.19 18.16
CA MET A 205 -4.89 -13.43 19.00
C MET A 205 -4.23 -12.28 19.76
N THR A 206 -2.90 -12.31 19.90
CA THR A 206 -2.12 -11.22 20.51
C THR A 206 -1.84 -10.07 19.56
N LEU A 207 -2.20 -10.22 18.27
CA LEU A 207 -1.89 -9.26 17.22
C LEU A 207 -3.14 -8.44 16.84
N PRO A 208 -2.95 -7.16 16.48
CA PRO A 208 -4.03 -6.36 15.92
C PRO A 208 -4.55 -6.99 14.62
N THR A 209 -5.85 -6.82 14.38
CA THR A 209 -6.49 -7.27 13.16
C THR A 209 -6.07 -6.38 11.97
N PRO A 210 -6.21 -6.85 10.72
CA PRO A 210 -6.07 -6.00 9.54
C PRO A 210 -7.01 -4.79 9.57
N GLU A 211 -8.20 -4.94 10.15
CA GLU A 211 -9.21 -3.91 10.30
C GLU A 211 -8.73 -2.79 11.25
N ASP A 212 -8.16 -3.15 12.42
CA ASP A 212 -7.60 -2.17 13.36
C ASP A 212 -6.47 -1.36 12.72
N VAL A 213 -5.64 -2.03 11.91
CA VAL A 213 -4.54 -1.40 11.19
C VAL A 213 -5.05 -0.48 10.07
N ALA A 214 -6.06 -0.91 9.32
CA ALA A 214 -6.64 -0.14 8.23
C ALA A 214 -7.26 1.18 8.70
N GLU A 215 -7.90 1.19 9.87
CA GLU A 215 -8.45 2.42 10.47
C GLU A 215 -7.36 3.50 10.71
N LYS A 216 -6.10 3.11 10.86
CA LYS A 216 -4.98 4.06 10.98
C LYS A 216 -4.39 4.48 9.63
N ILE A 217 -4.69 3.76 8.54
CA ILE A 217 -4.30 4.16 7.18
C ILE A 217 -5.26 5.24 6.64
N VAL A 218 -6.56 5.16 6.96
CA VAL A 218 -7.57 6.12 6.46
C VAL A 218 -7.18 7.58 6.71
N PRO A 219 -6.74 8.00 7.91
CA PRO A 219 -6.33 9.39 8.16
C PRO A 219 -5.22 9.90 7.23
N LEU A 220 -4.30 9.01 6.79
CA LEU A 220 -3.22 9.35 5.87
C LEU A 220 -3.74 9.58 4.43
N CYS A 221 -4.93 9.06 4.14
CA CYS A 221 -5.58 9.16 2.84
C CYS A 221 -6.52 10.38 2.73
N LEU A 222 -6.78 11.08 3.84
CA LEU A 222 -7.68 12.23 3.85
C LEU A 222 -7.04 13.49 3.25
N PRO A 223 -7.82 14.36 2.59
CA PRO A 223 -7.33 15.67 2.14
C PRO A 223 -6.73 16.53 3.26
N SER A 224 -7.15 16.33 4.50
CA SER A 224 -6.64 17.02 5.70
C SER A 224 -5.24 16.55 6.16
N CYS A 225 -4.74 15.42 5.65
CA CYS A 225 -3.39 14.98 5.96
C CYS A 225 -2.37 15.89 5.28
N SER A 226 -1.65 16.72 6.04
CA SER A 226 -0.62 17.64 5.53
C SER A 226 0.78 17.03 5.53
N GLU A 227 1.00 15.94 6.26
CA GLU A 227 2.30 15.28 6.38
C GLU A 227 2.74 14.68 5.04
N THR A 228 4.05 14.78 4.75
CA THR A 228 4.68 14.17 3.57
C THR A 228 6.11 13.73 3.90
N GLY A 229 6.58 12.67 3.24
CA GLY A 229 7.94 12.13 3.42
C GLY A 229 8.16 11.39 4.74
N LYS A 230 7.11 11.14 5.52
CA LYS A 230 7.19 10.57 6.87
C LYS A 230 6.74 9.10 6.93
N LEU A 231 7.13 8.45 8.01
CA LEU A 231 6.70 7.12 8.38
C LEU A 231 5.63 7.19 9.48
N TYR A 232 4.38 6.81 9.19
CA TYR A 232 3.44 6.54 10.27
C TYR A 232 3.71 5.15 10.84
N ASP A 233 4.03 5.08 12.13
CA ASP A 233 4.23 3.82 12.83
C ASP A 233 2.98 3.48 13.65
N TYR A 234 2.36 2.32 13.33
CA TYR A 234 1.13 1.88 13.98
C TYR A 234 1.28 1.72 15.49
N ARG A 235 2.41 1.16 15.96
CA ARG A 235 2.65 0.93 17.40
C ARG A 235 2.89 2.23 18.15
N ALA A 236 3.62 3.14 17.55
CA ALA A 236 3.87 4.46 18.11
C ALA A 236 2.62 5.37 18.02
N GLY A 237 1.67 5.05 17.14
CA GLY A 237 0.46 5.82 16.89
C GLY A 237 0.70 7.22 16.33
N ARG A 238 1.86 7.47 15.69
CA ARG A 238 2.28 8.79 15.21
C ARG A 238 3.21 8.72 14.01
N PHE A 239 3.38 9.87 13.35
CA PHE A 239 4.41 10.05 12.35
C PHE A 239 5.80 10.13 12.98
N LEU A 240 6.76 9.52 12.29
CA LEU A 240 8.18 9.55 12.61
C LEU A 240 8.95 10.13 11.43
N ASP A 241 9.95 10.94 11.72
CA ASP A 241 10.90 11.42 10.73
C ASP A 241 11.96 10.36 10.46
N PHE A 242 12.48 10.35 9.24
CA PHE A 242 13.66 9.54 8.94
C PHE A 242 14.92 10.27 9.41
N PRO A 243 15.91 9.55 9.96
CA PRO A 243 17.18 10.14 10.33
C PRO A 243 17.79 10.90 9.16
N GLN A 244 18.21 12.13 9.38
CA GLN A 244 19.00 12.88 8.42
C GLN A 244 20.49 12.55 8.67
N PRO A 245 21.29 12.37 7.60
CA PRO A 245 22.73 12.27 7.77
C PRO A 245 23.25 13.56 8.41
N SER A 246 24.16 13.40 9.36
CA SER A 246 24.88 14.51 9.97
C SER A 246 25.83 15.16 8.99
#